data_97653c7c016e32379cb4d0db26502ace
#
_entry.id   97653c7c016e32379cb4d0db26502ace
#
_cell.length_a   1.000
_cell.length_b   1.000
_cell.length_c   1.000
_cell.angle_alpha   90.00
_cell.angle_beta   90.00
_cell.angle_gamma   90.00
#
_symmetry.space_group_name_H-M   'P 1'
#
loop_
_entity.id
_entity.type
_entity.pdbx_description
1 polymer ?
#
loop_
_entity_poly.entity_id
_entity_poly.type
_entity_poly.pdbx_seq_one_letter_code
_entity_poly.pdbx_strand_id
1 'polypeptide(L)'
;MEMAADRLYKEKKIRGFCHLSTGQEAVAVGIEHAINKTDDVITSYRCHGFAYMRGGTVRSIIGELLGRREGIAYGKGGSMHMFTKGFYGGNGIVGAQVPVGAGLAFAQKYTGGKKATVILYGMHYQAWFAEELAC
;
A
#
# COMPACT_ATOMS: atom_id res chain seq x y z
N MET A 1 4.16 -10.73 -11.46
CA MET A 1 3.20 -10.85 -10.34
C MET A 1 1.81 -10.39 -10.76
N GLU A 2 1.60 -9.16 -11.14
CA GLU A 2 0.30 -8.58 -11.49
C GLU A 2 -0.45 -9.33 -12.62
N MET A 3 0.24 -9.73 -13.69
CA MET A 3 -0.37 -10.55 -14.75
C MET A 3 -0.90 -11.90 -14.25
N ALA A 4 -0.23 -12.50 -13.27
CA ALA A 4 -0.73 -13.73 -12.65
C ALA A 4 -1.95 -13.45 -11.75
N ALA A 5 -1.95 -12.33 -11.02
CA ALA A 5 -3.08 -11.89 -10.22
C ALA A 5 -4.31 -11.60 -11.10
N ASP A 6 -4.13 -10.90 -12.23
CA ASP A 6 -5.20 -10.64 -13.20
C ASP A 6 -5.83 -11.94 -13.73
N ARG A 7 -5.00 -12.91 -14.11
CA ARG A 7 -5.49 -14.22 -14.55
C ARG A 7 -6.30 -14.92 -13.45
N LEU A 8 -5.77 -14.98 -12.23
CA LEU A 8 -6.45 -15.62 -11.10
C LEU A 8 -7.77 -14.91 -10.75
N TYR A 9 -7.82 -13.59 -10.93
CA TYR A 9 -9.03 -12.81 -10.75
C TYR A 9 -10.09 -13.14 -11.81
N LYS A 10 -9.70 -13.19 -13.09
CA LYS A 10 -10.57 -13.59 -14.21
C LYS A 10 -11.08 -15.02 -14.03
N GLU A 11 -10.27 -15.91 -13.49
CA GLU A 11 -10.64 -17.29 -13.13
C GLU A 11 -11.52 -17.37 -11.87
N LYS A 12 -11.92 -16.23 -11.27
CA LYS A 12 -12.74 -16.13 -10.06
C LYS A 12 -12.14 -16.81 -8.82
N LYS A 13 -10.82 -16.98 -8.79
CA LYS A 13 -10.08 -17.52 -7.65
C LYS A 13 -9.78 -16.48 -6.58
N ILE A 14 -9.70 -15.21 -6.96
CA ILE A 14 -9.57 -14.08 -6.06
C ILE A 14 -10.97 -13.50 -5.81
N ARG A 15 -11.33 -13.35 -4.54
CA ARG A 15 -12.62 -12.80 -4.11
C ARG A 15 -12.48 -11.32 -3.78
N GLY A 16 -13.56 -10.56 -4.00
CA GLY A 16 -13.59 -9.14 -3.71
C GLY A 16 -12.84 -8.31 -4.76
N PHE A 17 -12.23 -7.21 -4.32
CA PHE A 17 -11.49 -6.32 -5.19
C PHE A 17 -10.10 -6.88 -5.54
N CYS A 18 -9.60 -6.52 -6.73
CA CYS A 18 -8.24 -6.78 -7.14
C CYS A 18 -7.69 -5.52 -7.86
N HIS A 19 -6.99 -4.69 -7.10
CA HIS A 19 -6.43 -3.43 -7.60
C HIS A 19 -4.99 -3.64 -8.08
N LEU A 20 -4.85 -3.95 -9.37
CA LEU A 20 -3.55 -4.20 -9.99
C LEU A 20 -2.73 -2.92 -10.14
N SER A 21 -1.42 -3.04 -10.03
CA SER A 21 -0.44 -1.98 -10.28
C SER A 21 0.14 -2.01 -11.70
N THR A 22 -0.48 -2.73 -12.62
CA THR A 22 -0.04 -2.86 -14.02
C THR A 22 0.01 -1.48 -14.68
N GLY A 23 1.17 -1.13 -15.25
CA GLY A 23 1.43 0.17 -15.86
C GLY A 23 1.82 1.29 -14.88
N GLN A 24 1.87 1.01 -13.58
CA GLN A 24 2.25 1.95 -12.53
C GLN A 24 3.46 1.47 -11.70
N GLU A 25 4.15 0.44 -12.16
CA GLU A 25 5.25 -0.20 -11.44
C GLU A 25 6.42 0.76 -11.21
N ALA A 26 6.66 1.67 -12.15
CA ALA A 26 7.73 2.67 -12.05
C ALA A 26 7.60 3.57 -10.83
N VAL A 27 6.39 3.84 -10.35
CA VAL A 27 6.14 4.67 -9.16
C VAL A 27 6.67 3.97 -7.90
N ALA A 28 6.30 2.70 -7.69
CA ALA A 28 6.76 1.93 -6.54
C ALA A 28 8.27 1.71 -6.57
N VAL A 29 8.83 1.38 -7.74
CA VAL A 29 10.26 1.17 -7.94
C VAL A 29 11.04 2.46 -7.73
N GLY A 30 10.61 3.58 -8.33
CA GLY A 30 11.28 4.87 -8.23
C GLY A 30 11.33 5.40 -6.80
N ILE A 31 10.20 5.33 -6.07
CA ILE A 31 10.14 5.75 -4.66
C ILE A 31 11.09 4.89 -3.82
N GLU A 32 11.06 3.58 -3.97
CA GLU A 32 11.93 2.69 -3.18
C GLU A 32 13.43 2.92 -3.42
N HIS A 33 13.80 3.38 -4.62
CA HIS A 33 15.21 3.75 -4.92
C HIS A 33 15.58 5.14 -4.40
N ALA A 34 14.60 6.00 -4.13
CA ALA A 34 14.83 7.35 -3.64
C ALA A 34 14.85 7.47 -2.11
N ILE A 35 14.33 6.47 -1.39
CA ILE A 35 14.22 6.48 0.08
C ILE A 35 15.07 5.40 0.72
N ASN A 36 15.26 5.50 2.04
CA ASN A 36 15.96 4.48 2.80
C ASN A 36 15.02 3.33 3.21
N LYS A 37 15.58 2.14 3.41
CA LYS A 37 14.81 0.99 3.92
C LYS A 37 14.24 1.22 5.33
N THR A 38 14.79 2.17 6.06
CA THR A 38 14.33 2.57 7.39
C THR A 38 13.17 3.55 7.36
N ASP A 39 12.94 4.24 6.24
CA ASP A 39 11.83 5.17 6.07
C ASP A 39 10.51 4.42 6.02
N ASP A 40 9.44 5.06 6.41
CA ASP A 40 8.11 4.48 6.45
C ASP A 40 7.30 4.88 5.20
N VAL A 41 6.53 3.95 4.67
CA VAL A 41 5.70 4.15 3.48
C VAL A 41 4.27 3.75 3.79
N ILE A 42 3.32 4.56 3.34
CA ILE A 42 1.88 4.26 3.40
C ILE A 42 1.20 4.73 2.11
N THR A 43 0.27 3.95 1.60
CA THR A 43 -0.41 4.23 0.33
C THR A 43 -1.91 3.91 0.40
N SER A 44 -2.61 4.11 -0.70
CA SER A 44 -4.00 3.74 -0.89
C SER A 44 -4.16 2.26 -1.27
N TYR A 45 -5.30 1.90 -1.80
CA TYR A 45 -5.71 0.53 -2.12
C TYR A 45 -4.85 -0.21 -3.16
N ARG A 46 -4.14 0.51 -4.04
CA ARG A 46 -3.27 -0.08 -5.07
C ARG A 46 -1.85 -0.27 -4.53
N CYS A 47 -1.68 -1.28 -3.68
CA CYS A 47 -0.50 -1.41 -2.84
C CYS A 47 0.42 -2.60 -3.17
N HIS A 48 0.10 -3.44 -4.16
CA HIS A 48 0.88 -4.67 -4.45
C HIS A 48 2.34 -4.38 -4.77
N GLY A 49 2.62 -3.37 -5.60
CA GLY A 49 3.98 -2.97 -5.96
C GLY A 49 4.78 -2.51 -4.75
N PHE A 50 4.19 -1.68 -3.90
CA PHE A 50 4.82 -1.20 -2.68
C PHE A 50 5.06 -2.34 -1.68
N ALA A 51 4.09 -3.22 -1.48
CA ALA A 51 4.26 -4.39 -0.62
C ALA A 51 5.43 -5.26 -1.08
N TYR A 52 5.58 -5.47 -2.40
CA TYR A 52 6.68 -6.21 -2.97
C TYR A 52 8.03 -5.51 -2.74
N MET A 53 8.13 -4.22 -3.05
CA MET A 53 9.36 -3.44 -2.90
C MET A 53 9.80 -3.32 -1.43
N ARG A 54 8.85 -3.34 -0.50
CA ARG A 54 9.07 -3.26 0.95
C ARG A 54 9.20 -4.63 1.64
N GLY A 55 9.58 -5.67 0.88
CA GLY A 55 9.98 -6.98 1.41
C GLY A 55 8.91 -8.07 1.37
N GLY A 56 7.74 -7.79 0.82
CA GLY A 56 6.78 -8.84 0.49
C GLY A 56 7.30 -9.74 -0.63
N THR A 57 7.00 -11.02 -0.56
CA THR A 57 7.32 -11.98 -1.62
C THR A 57 6.15 -12.14 -2.59
N VAL A 58 6.43 -12.51 -3.82
CA VAL A 58 5.36 -12.86 -4.80
C VAL A 58 4.42 -13.90 -4.21
N ARG A 59 4.95 -14.90 -3.51
CA ARG A 59 4.16 -15.97 -2.87
C ARG A 59 3.23 -15.40 -1.79
N SER A 60 3.74 -14.52 -0.90
CA SER A 60 2.92 -13.97 0.19
C SER A 60 1.85 -13.00 -0.33
N ILE A 61 2.14 -12.23 -1.38
CA ILE A 61 1.17 -11.32 -2.01
C ILE A 61 0.08 -12.08 -2.73
N ILE A 62 0.44 -13.06 -3.59
CA ILE A 62 -0.56 -13.89 -4.27
C ILE A 62 -1.34 -14.75 -3.26
N GLY A 63 -0.68 -15.26 -2.22
CA GLY A 63 -1.34 -15.96 -1.13
C GLY A 63 -2.39 -15.11 -0.42
N GLU A 64 -2.09 -13.82 -0.21
CA GLU A 64 -3.05 -12.87 0.36
C GLU A 64 -4.27 -12.67 -0.53
N LEU A 65 -4.05 -12.46 -1.84
CA LEU A 65 -5.15 -12.32 -2.81
C LEU A 65 -6.06 -13.55 -2.86
N LEU A 66 -5.49 -14.74 -2.64
CA LEU A 66 -6.22 -16.01 -2.61
C LEU A 66 -6.83 -16.32 -1.23
N GLY A 67 -6.71 -15.44 -0.25
CA GLY A 67 -7.21 -15.63 1.11
C GLY A 67 -6.51 -16.75 1.86
N ARG A 68 -5.22 -17.01 1.58
CA ARG A 68 -4.45 -18.07 2.20
C ARG A 68 -3.76 -17.58 3.48
N ARG A 69 -3.57 -18.49 4.44
CA ARG A 69 -2.88 -18.19 5.71
C ARG A 69 -1.42 -17.77 5.51
N GLU A 70 -0.80 -18.23 4.43
CA GLU A 70 0.56 -17.87 4.03
C GLU A 70 0.64 -16.47 3.37
N GLY A 71 -0.50 -15.79 3.24
CA GLY A 71 -0.58 -14.41 2.76
C GLY A 71 0.10 -13.43 3.69
N ILE A 72 0.54 -12.30 3.14
CA ILE A 72 1.29 -11.25 3.85
C ILE A 72 0.51 -10.65 5.05
N ALA A 73 -0.82 -10.71 5.01
CA ALA A 73 -1.74 -10.35 6.10
C ALA A 73 -2.63 -11.54 6.51
N TYR A 74 -2.08 -12.75 6.44
CA TYR A 74 -2.76 -14.00 6.80
C TYR A 74 -4.05 -14.28 6.02
N GLY A 75 -4.16 -13.75 4.81
CA GLY A 75 -5.34 -13.90 3.95
C GLY A 75 -6.55 -13.07 4.36
N LYS A 76 -6.38 -12.12 5.28
CA LYS A 76 -7.47 -11.28 5.82
C LYS A 76 -7.54 -9.89 5.20
N GLY A 77 -6.45 -9.41 4.61
CA GLY A 77 -6.36 -8.08 4.02
C GLY A 77 -6.84 -8.01 2.57
N GLY A 78 -6.66 -9.08 1.83
CA GLY A 78 -6.97 -9.12 0.40
C GLY A 78 -6.08 -8.17 -0.41
N SER A 79 -6.61 -7.63 -1.52
CA SER A 79 -5.86 -6.78 -2.45
C SER A 79 -5.43 -5.43 -1.84
N MET A 80 -6.18 -4.89 -0.89
CA MET A 80 -6.04 -3.51 -0.44
C MET A 80 -5.30 -3.34 0.89
N HIS A 81 -5.09 -4.41 1.64
CA HIS A 81 -4.57 -4.33 3.01
C HIS A 81 -3.41 -5.29 3.20
N MET A 82 -2.24 -4.86 2.71
CA MET A 82 -0.97 -5.59 2.82
C MET A 82 0.01 -4.76 3.62
N PHE A 83 0.74 -5.39 4.53
CA PHE A 83 1.65 -4.72 5.46
C PHE A 83 2.98 -5.46 5.52
N THR A 84 4.08 -4.70 5.67
CA THR A 84 5.41 -5.23 5.98
C THR A 84 6.11 -4.31 6.96
N LYS A 85 7.32 -4.65 7.39
CA LYS A 85 8.11 -3.76 8.24
C LYS A 85 8.44 -2.46 7.48
N GLY A 86 8.02 -1.31 8.02
CA GLY A 86 8.18 0.00 7.39
C GLY A 86 7.24 0.27 6.22
N PHE A 87 6.31 -0.64 5.95
CA PHE A 87 5.20 -0.41 5.02
C PHE A 87 3.87 -0.58 5.77
N TYR A 88 3.22 0.54 6.00
CA TYR A 88 1.99 0.63 6.79
C TYR A 88 0.73 0.45 5.94
N GLY A 89 0.90 -0.19 4.82
CA GLY A 89 -0.16 -0.78 4.03
C GLY A 89 -0.80 0.09 3.00
N GLY A 90 -1.70 -0.57 2.32
CA GLY A 90 -2.76 0.01 1.54
C GLY A 90 -3.96 0.32 2.42
N ASN A 91 -4.75 1.26 1.98
CA ASN A 91 -5.99 1.65 2.62
C ASN A 91 -7.13 1.61 1.60
N GLY A 92 -8.19 0.88 1.91
CA GLY A 92 -9.37 0.77 1.05
C GLY A 92 -10.16 2.08 0.99
N ILE A 93 -10.18 2.84 2.08
CA ILE A 93 -10.82 4.15 2.13
C ILE A 93 -9.85 5.19 1.59
N VAL A 94 -10.23 5.85 0.50
CA VAL A 94 -9.40 6.87 -0.14
C VAL A 94 -9.20 8.04 0.82
N GLY A 95 -7.92 8.37 1.06
CA GLY A 95 -7.53 9.45 1.96
C GLY A 95 -7.20 9.03 3.39
N ALA A 96 -7.64 7.86 3.85
CA ALA A 96 -7.36 7.39 5.21
C ALA A 96 -5.85 7.29 5.52
N GLN A 97 -5.02 7.06 4.50
CA GLN A 97 -3.56 7.01 4.67
C GLN A 97 -2.93 8.34 5.09
N VAL A 98 -3.57 9.48 4.83
CA VAL A 98 -2.99 10.79 5.14
C VAL A 98 -2.93 11.05 6.64
N PRO A 99 -4.03 10.99 7.41
CA PRO A 99 -3.95 11.17 8.86
C PRO A 99 -3.14 10.08 9.56
N VAL A 100 -3.19 8.84 9.07
CA VAL A 100 -2.35 7.76 9.62
C VAL A 100 -0.87 8.04 9.37
N GLY A 101 -0.50 8.44 8.17
CA GLY A 101 0.87 8.81 7.83
C GLY A 101 1.37 10.03 8.61
N ALA A 102 0.52 11.02 8.84
CA ALA A 102 0.83 12.15 9.72
C ALA A 102 1.12 11.69 11.15
N GLY A 103 0.33 10.72 11.66
CA GLY A 103 0.56 10.10 12.97
C GLY A 103 1.91 9.35 13.03
N LEU A 104 2.28 8.64 11.96
CA LEU A 104 3.58 7.97 11.86
C LEU A 104 4.73 8.99 11.90
N ALA A 105 4.64 10.05 11.12
CA ALA A 105 5.64 11.13 11.10
C ALA A 105 5.74 11.83 12.47
N PHE A 106 4.61 12.06 13.14
CA PHE A 106 4.59 12.61 14.49
C PHE A 106 5.28 11.67 15.50
N ALA A 107 4.96 10.38 15.45
CA ALA A 107 5.60 9.38 16.33
C ALA A 107 7.12 9.32 16.13
N GLN A 108 7.59 9.39 14.90
CA GLN A 108 9.02 9.45 14.57
C GLN A 108 9.69 10.70 15.17
N LYS A 109 9.07 11.86 14.99
CA LYS A 109 9.56 13.12 15.56
C LYS A 109 9.58 13.08 17.08
N TYR A 110 8.52 12.57 17.70
CA TYR A 110 8.40 12.44 19.15
C TYR A 110 9.46 11.52 19.76
N THR A 111 9.78 10.42 19.08
CA THR A 111 10.80 9.46 19.54
C THR A 111 12.22 9.81 19.13
N GLY A 112 12.44 10.96 18.47
CA GLY A 112 13.76 11.38 18.00
C GLY A 112 14.29 10.58 16.79
N GLY A 113 13.41 9.89 16.07
CA GLY A 113 13.77 9.12 14.88
C GLY A 113 14.23 10.00 13.73
N LYS A 114 15.26 9.52 13.00
CA LYS A 114 15.79 10.19 11.81
C LYS A 114 15.34 9.49 10.53
N LYS A 115 14.04 9.33 10.34
CA LYS A 115 13.47 8.72 9.14
C LYS A 115 12.35 9.60 8.58
N ALA A 116 12.07 9.42 7.29
CA ALA A 116 10.94 10.04 6.62
C ALA A 116 9.71 9.13 6.64
N THR A 117 8.54 9.73 6.54
CA THR A 117 7.29 9.03 6.21
C THR A 117 6.80 9.49 4.85
N VAL A 118 6.73 8.56 3.92
CA VAL A 118 6.22 8.80 2.56
C VAL A 118 4.75 8.39 2.50
N ILE A 119 3.89 9.36 2.22
CA ILE A 119 2.44 9.16 2.10
C ILE A 119 2.07 9.37 0.63
N LEU A 120 1.49 8.33 0.01
CA LEU A 120 1.06 8.40 -1.38
C LEU A 120 -0.46 8.57 -1.47
N TYR A 121 -0.87 9.56 -2.24
CA TYR A 121 -2.27 9.82 -2.56
C TYR A 121 -2.39 10.39 -3.98
N GLY A 122 -3.54 10.21 -4.61
CA GLY A 122 -3.79 10.66 -5.99
C GLY A 122 -4.63 11.93 -6.06
N MET A 123 -4.80 12.47 -7.27
CA MET A 123 -5.51 13.74 -7.53
C MET A 123 -6.97 13.75 -7.03
N HIS A 124 -7.67 12.64 -7.04
CA HIS A 124 -9.04 12.55 -6.53
C HIS A 124 -9.16 12.90 -5.03
N TYR A 125 -8.07 12.71 -4.27
CA TYR A 125 -8.04 13.07 -2.86
C TYR A 125 -7.93 14.57 -2.64
N GLN A 126 -7.18 15.28 -3.48
CA GLN A 126 -7.02 16.73 -3.37
C GLN A 126 -8.34 17.49 -3.57
N ALA A 127 -9.22 17.00 -4.44
CA ALA A 127 -10.52 17.60 -4.66
C ALA A 127 -11.43 17.53 -3.41
N TRP A 128 -11.42 16.39 -2.71
CA TRP A 128 -12.19 16.20 -1.48
C TRP A 128 -11.71 17.07 -0.30
N PHE A 129 -10.40 17.21 -0.14
CA PHE A 129 -9.82 18.00 0.96
C PHE A 129 -9.96 19.51 0.73
N ALA A 130 -9.97 19.95 -0.52
CA ALA A 130 -10.17 21.36 -0.85
C ALA A 130 -11.60 21.82 -0.56
N GLU A 131 -12.60 20.92 -0.68
CA GLU A 131 -14.00 21.24 -0.35
C GLU A 131 -14.23 21.25 1.18
N GLU A 132 -13.60 20.38 1.97
CA GLU A 132 -13.75 20.39 3.43
C GLU A 132 -13.00 21.53 4.13
N LEU A 133 -11.92 22.04 3.55
CA LEU A 133 -11.17 23.19 4.10
C LEU A 133 -11.72 24.56 3.64
N ALA A 134 -12.67 24.57 2.70
CA ALA A 134 -13.34 25.78 2.22
C ALA A 134 -14.65 26.11 2.96
N CYS A 135 -15.05 25.32 3.98
CA CYS A 135 -16.24 25.55 4.81
C CYS A 135 -15.84 26.21 6.15
#